data_376ad4e9bd872e906a1f046472d6d07c
#
_entry.id   376ad4e9bd872e906a1f046472d6d07c
#
_cell.length_a   1.000
_cell.length_b   1.000
_cell.length_c   1.000
_cell.angle_alpha   90.00
_cell.angle_beta   90.00
_cell.angle_gamma   90.00
#
_symmetry.space_group_name_H-M   'P 1'
#
loop_
_entity.id
_entity.type
_entity.pdbx_description
1 polymer ?
#
loop_
_entity_poly.entity_id
_entity_poly.type
_entity_poly.pdbx_seq_one_letter_code
_entity_poly.pdbx_strand_id
1 'polypeptide(L)'
;MRDKSYSKAIAAAIVTQVFWGLSFLASSIGQETVSPFVLMSYRFNIALIALTVPVLLGRQKLRLRGKSIKPLLLLGSMEPCLYFIGEQYGLRYSNSAFSGIMIAVIPIVTIIFAAAFLKERPSKKQWLFSALSILGIIVITLAENSGGSITFKGFALLCVAVVTGSAYSVISCGVSGRFSVFERTYFMQIMGAVFFTTLALIENGGSVAAVLAPATNLRFLLAVLFLALGASVAGYSMFNYAVSHAPMANVIVFVNLATVVSVAAGIIVLHERLAPVSLVAMVVVLIGIWGVQKYPPKENLED
;
A
#
# COMPACT_ATOMS: atom_id res chain seq x y z
N MET A 1 6.07 -8.07 -29.65
CA MET A 1 5.09 -8.42 -28.59
C MET A 1 5.54 -8.02 -27.18
N ARG A 2 6.85 -8.09 -26.85
CA ARG A 2 7.40 -7.66 -25.53
C ARG A 2 7.08 -6.19 -25.20
N ASP A 3 7.13 -5.30 -26.18
CA ASP A 3 6.97 -3.86 -26.00
C ASP A 3 5.53 -3.47 -25.54
N LYS A 4 4.49 -4.06 -26.12
CA LYS A 4 3.09 -3.77 -25.76
C LYS A 4 2.71 -4.26 -24.35
N SER A 5 3.26 -5.40 -23.90
CA SER A 5 3.00 -5.93 -22.56
C SER A 5 3.70 -5.10 -21.48
N TYR A 6 4.93 -4.68 -21.75
CA TYR A 6 5.70 -3.80 -20.89
C TYR A 6 5.02 -2.43 -20.73
N SER A 7 4.62 -1.78 -21.83
CA SER A 7 3.91 -0.50 -21.75
C SER A 7 2.61 -0.58 -20.96
N LYS A 8 1.85 -1.67 -21.10
CA LYS A 8 0.66 -1.92 -20.27
C LYS A 8 1.00 -2.12 -18.80
N ALA A 9 2.11 -2.79 -18.48
CA ALA A 9 2.55 -2.98 -17.10
C ALA A 9 2.92 -1.64 -16.45
N ILE A 10 3.62 -0.77 -17.18
CA ILE A 10 3.96 0.57 -16.68
C ILE A 10 2.69 1.44 -16.51
N ALA A 11 1.76 1.41 -17.46
CA ALA A 11 0.48 2.11 -17.31
C ALA A 11 -0.31 1.61 -16.10
N ALA A 12 -0.36 0.30 -15.88
CA ALA A 12 -0.99 -0.31 -14.72
C ALA A 12 -0.31 0.13 -13.41
N ALA A 13 1.03 0.21 -13.38
CA ALA A 13 1.77 0.72 -12.24
C ALA A 13 1.39 2.18 -11.91
N ILE A 14 1.33 3.05 -12.91
CA ILE A 14 0.95 4.46 -12.73
C ILE A 14 -0.47 4.57 -12.16
N VAL A 15 -1.44 3.91 -12.77
CA VAL A 15 -2.85 3.96 -12.33
C VAL A 15 -3.01 3.41 -10.92
N THR A 16 -2.30 2.34 -10.58
CA THR A 16 -2.26 1.81 -9.20
C THR A 16 -1.87 2.88 -8.20
N GLN A 17 -0.81 3.65 -8.49
CA GLN A 17 -0.31 4.66 -7.54
C GLN A 17 -1.28 5.84 -7.38
N VAL A 18 -2.01 6.19 -8.43
CA VAL A 18 -3.08 7.19 -8.32
C VAL A 18 -4.20 6.68 -7.39
N PHE A 19 -4.66 5.44 -7.56
CA PHE A 19 -5.67 4.85 -6.68
C PHE A 19 -5.17 4.76 -5.23
N TRP A 20 -3.94 4.34 -5.02
CA TRP A 20 -3.38 4.21 -3.68
C TRP A 20 -3.11 5.58 -3.03
N GLY A 21 -2.68 6.58 -3.78
CA GLY A 21 -2.56 7.95 -3.27
C GLY A 21 -3.91 8.53 -2.82
N LEU A 22 -4.95 8.36 -3.60
CA LEU A 22 -6.32 8.79 -3.25
C LEU A 22 -6.93 7.93 -2.12
N SER A 23 -6.43 6.73 -1.87
CA SER A 23 -6.95 5.88 -0.80
C SER A 23 -6.69 6.46 0.59
N PHE A 24 -5.64 7.27 0.79
CA PHE A 24 -5.41 7.98 2.05
C PHE A 24 -6.53 8.99 2.33
N LEU A 25 -6.92 9.77 1.32
CA LEU A 25 -8.07 10.68 1.40
C LEU A 25 -9.36 9.92 1.74
N ALA A 26 -9.65 8.85 1.00
CA ALA A 26 -10.85 8.06 1.23
C ALA A 26 -10.85 7.38 2.60
N SER A 27 -9.69 6.91 3.08
CA SER A 27 -9.54 6.35 4.43
C SER A 27 -9.76 7.40 5.51
N SER A 28 -9.21 8.62 5.36
CA SER A 28 -9.45 9.72 6.30
C SER A 28 -10.94 10.05 6.39
N ILE A 29 -11.63 10.19 5.25
CA ILE A 29 -13.08 10.44 5.20
C ILE A 29 -13.85 9.27 5.86
N GLY A 30 -13.49 8.03 5.57
CA GLY A 30 -14.14 6.87 6.17
C GLY A 30 -13.97 6.81 7.69
N GLN A 31 -12.79 7.17 8.20
CA GLN A 31 -12.46 7.16 9.63
C GLN A 31 -13.08 8.30 10.43
N GLU A 32 -13.70 9.29 9.79
CA GLU A 32 -14.55 10.28 10.49
C GLU A 32 -15.78 9.62 11.14
N THR A 33 -16.24 8.51 10.58
CA THR A 33 -17.49 7.84 10.99
C THR A 33 -17.26 6.57 11.79
N VAL A 34 -16.18 5.84 11.52
CA VAL A 34 -15.94 4.50 12.06
C VAL A 34 -14.48 4.27 12.49
N SER A 35 -14.25 3.18 13.22
CA SER A 35 -12.89 2.72 13.51
C SER A 35 -12.18 2.17 12.26
N PRO A 36 -10.85 2.12 12.26
CA PRO A 36 -10.09 1.49 11.19
C PRO A 36 -10.50 0.05 10.90
N PHE A 37 -10.84 -0.74 11.92
CA PHE A 37 -11.24 -2.14 11.73
C PHE A 37 -12.58 -2.25 11.00
N VAL A 38 -13.55 -1.43 11.36
CA VAL A 38 -14.85 -1.39 10.66
C VAL A 38 -14.66 -0.94 9.22
N LEU A 39 -13.90 0.14 8.97
CA LEU A 39 -13.61 0.62 7.62
C LEU A 39 -12.97 -0.48 6.75
N MET A 40 -11.95 -1.17 7.27
CA MET A 40 -11.25 -2.24 6.55
C MET A 40 -12.14 -3.47 6.36
N SER A 41 -13.00 -3.81 7.32
CA SER A 41 -14.01 -4.86 7.14
C SER A 41 -14.89 -4.58 5.91
N TYR A 42 -15.46 -3.40 5.79
CA TYR A 42 -16.25 -3.02 4.61
C TYR A 42 -15.42 -3.07 3.32
N ARG A 43 -14.24 -2.47 3.33
CA ARG A 43 -13.34 -2.43 2.17
C ARG A 43 -13.07 -3.83 1.62
N PHE A 44 -12.66 -4.77 2.46
CA PHE A 44 -12.26 -6.10 2.02
C PHE A 44 -13.46 -7.00 1.70
N ASN A 45 -14.58 -6.89 2.43
CA ASN A 45 -15.79 -7.64 2.10
C ASN A 45 -16.40 -7.21 0.75
N ILE A 46 -16.53 -5.90 0.49
CA ILE A 46 -17.03 -5.41 -0.80
C ILE A 46 -16.09 -5.83 -1.94
N ALA A 47 -14.78 -5.72 -1.75
CA ALA A 47 -13.80 -6.16 -2.74
C ALA A 47 -13.87 -7.68 -2.99
N LEU A 48 -14.03 -8.48 -1.93
CA LEU A 48 -14.20 -9.92 -2.03
C LEU A 48 -15.47 -10.29 -2.81
N ILE A 49 -16.61 -9.65 -2.50
CA ILE A 49 -17.86 -9.85 -3.23
C ILE A 49 -17.66 -9.53 -4.71
N ALA A 50 -17.07 -8.38 -5.03
CA ALA A 50 -16.82 -7.96 -6.41
C ALA A 50 -15.95 -8.94 -7.19
N LEU A 51 -14.91 -9.52 -6.56
CA LEU A 51 -14.04 -10.52 -7.19
C LEU A 51 -14.66 -11.93 -7.19
N THR A 52 -15.62 -12.23 -6.32
CA THR A 52 -16.30 -13.52 -6.30
C THR A 52 -17.28 -13.64 -7.48
N VAL A 53 -17.91 -12.55 -7.90
CA VAL A 53 -18.83 -12.55 -9.05
C VAL A 53 -18.21 -13.17 -10.32
N PRO A 54 -17.03 -12.76 -10.82
CA PRO A 54 -16.45 -13.41 -12.00
C PRO A 54 -16.05 -14.88 -11.77
N VAL A 55 -15.79 -15.31 -10.53
CA VAL A 55 -15.55 -16.73 -10.20
C VAL A 55 -16.84 -17.53 -10.35
N LEU A 56 -17.95 -17.04 -9.78
CA LEU A 56 -19.27 -17.69 -9.87
C LEU A 56 -19.78 -17.76 -11.32
N LEU A 57 -19.48 -16.73 -12.12
CA LEU A 57 -19.81 -16.70 -13.55
C LEU A 57 -18.88 -17.57 -14.42
N GLY A 58 -17.93 -18.30 -13.83
CA GLY A 58 -16.98 -19.16 -14.56
C GLY A 58 -15.94 -18.38 -15.40
N ARG A 59 -15.91 -17.04 -15.31
CA ARG A 59 -14.98 -16.20 -16.07
C ARG A 59 -13.57 -16.20 -15.50
N GLN A 60 -13.43 -16.48 -14.20
CA GLN A 60 -12.16 -16.64 -13.51
C GLN A 60 -12.07 -17.98 -12.80
N LYS A 61 -10.91 -18.62 -12.85
CA LYS A 61 -10.68 -19.95 -12.24
C LYS A 61 -9.55 -19.86 -11.21
N LEU A 62 -9.83 -20.39 -10.03
CA LEU A 62 -8.82 -20.56 -8.97
C LEU A 62 -8.14 -21.92 -9.17
N ARG A 63 -6.87 -21.91 -9.59
CA ARG A 63 -6.09 -23.14 -9.83
C ARG A 63 -5.18 -23.43 -8.64
N LEU A 64 -5.77 -23.66 -7.47
CA LEU A 64 -5.03 -23.89 -6.22
C LEU A 64 -4.71 -25.37 -5.96
N ARG A 65 -5.42 -26.30 -6.65
CA ARG A 65 -5.23 -27.75 -6.46
C ARG A 65 -3.78 -28.15 -6.77
N GLY A 66 -3.14 -28.82 -5.82
CA GLY A 66 -1.73 -29.25 -5.93
C GLY A 66 -0.69 -28.17 -5.65
N LYS A 67 -1.12 -26.93 -5.35
CA LYS A 67 -0.20 -25.86 -4.94
C LYS A 67 -0.23 -25.68 -3.43
N SER A 68 0.97 -25.51 -2.81
CA SER A 68 1.04 -25.08 -1.41
C SER A 68 0.54 -23.64 -1.29
N ILE A 69 -0.46 -23.40 -0.43
CA ILE A 69 -1.02 -22.05 -0.17
C ILE A 69 -0.21 -21.26 0.86
N LYS A 70 0.81 -21.87 1.50
CA LYS A 70 1.65 -21.19 2.51
C LYS A 70 2.20 -19.83 2.05
N PRO A 71 2.70 -19.69 0.79
CA PRO A 71 3.17 -18.40 0.31
C PRO A 71 2.05 -17.35 0.20
N LEU A 72 0.81 -17.75 -0.12
CA LEU A 72 -0.33 -16.83 -0.15
C LEU A 72 -0.76 -16.43 1.27
N LEU A 73 -0.69 -17.34 2.24
CA LEU A 73 -0.93 -17.01 3.66
C LEU A 73 0.10 -16.01 4.17
N LEU A 74 1.38 -16.21 3.86
CA LEU A 74 2.43 -15.26 4.22
C LEU A 74 2.21 -13.91 3.53
N LEU A 75 1.87 -13.90 2.24
CA LEU A 75 1.53 -12.70 1.49
C LEU A 75 0.40 -11.92 2.16
N GLY A 76 -0.72 -12.58 2.46
CA GLY A 76 -1.88 -11.97 3.10
C GLY A 76 -1.64 -11.56 4.55
N SER A 77 -0.74 -12.22 5.28
CA SER A 77 -0.35 -11.82 6.63
C SER A 77 0.44 -10.51 6.61
N MET A 78 1.38 -10.35 5.65
CA MET A 78 2.12 -9.09 5.48
C MET A 78 1.18 -7.99 5.01
N GLU A 79 0.46 -8.24 3.93
CA GLU A 79 -0.56 -7.35 3.40
C GLU A 79 -1.73 -8.19 2.87
N PRO A 80 -2.93 -8.04 3.38
CA PRO A 80 -3.47 -6.85 4.05
C PRO A 80 -3.34 -6.80 5.59
N CYS A 81 -3.06 -7.90 6.29
CA CYS A 81 -3.29 -7.92 7.74
C CYS A 81 -2.41 -6.90 8.50
N LEU A 82 -1.10 -7.11 8.55
CA LEU A 82 -0.19 -6.27 9.32
C LEU A 82 -0.03 -4.87 8.71
N TYR A 83 0.05 -4.78 7.39
CA TYR A 83 0.18 -3.50 6.69
C TYR A 83 -0.95 -2.55 7.07
N PHE A 84 -2.22 -2.96 6.93
CA PHE A 84 -3.34 -2.05 7.17
C PHE A 84 -3.59 -1.77 8.65
N ILE A 85 -3.14 -2.62 9.58
CA ILE A 85 -3.08 -2.21 10.99
C ILE A 85 -2.13 -1.01 11.13
N GLY A 86 -0.92 -1.13 10.60
CA GLY A 86 0.08 -0.07 10.66
C GLY A 86 -0.37 1.20 9.94
N GLU A 87 -0.85 1.08 8.70
CA GLU A 87 -1.26 2.20 7.87
C GLU A 87 -2.47 2.94 8.45
N GLN A 88 -3.56 2.23 8.76
CA GLN A 88 -4.83 2.86 9.13
C GLN A 88 -4.80 3.48 10.54
N TYR A 89 -4.17 2.81 11.49
CA TYR A 89 -3.95 3.42 12.81
C TYR A 89 -2.82 4.45 12.76
N GLY A 90 -1.80 4.26 11.91
CA GLY A 90 -0.79 5.28 11.64
C GLY A 90 -1.42 6.56 11.10
N LEU A 91 -2.30 6.44 10.11
CA LEU A 91 -3.09 7.55 9.56
C LEU A 91 -3.96 8.24 10.64
N ARG A 92 -4.64 7.46 11.49
CA ARG A 92 -5.49 7.97 12.56
C ARG A 92 -4.72 8.79 13.60
N TYR A 93 -3.46 8.46 13.84
CA TYR A 93 -2.57 9.17 14.80
C TYR A 93 -1.62 10.14 14.12
N SER A 94 -1.83 10.44 12.84
CA SER A 94 -1.12 11.44 12.05
C SER A 94 -2.10 12.13 11.08
N ASN A 95 -1.70 12.32 9.83
CA ASN A 95 -2.55 12.84 8.77
C ASN A 95 -2.29 12.13 7.43
N SER A 96 -3.12 12.42 6.43
CA SER A 96 -3.10 11.79 5.11
C SER A 96 -1.79 12.09 4.36
N ALA A 97 -1.33 13.35 4.42
CA ALA A 97 -0.11 13.78 3.76
C ALA A 97 1.12 13.07 4.34
N PHE A 98 1.27 13.05 5.67
CA PHE A 98 2.38 12.38 6.34
C PHE A 98 2.37 10.87 6.11
N SER A 99 1.19 10.23 6.18
CA SER A 99 1.06 8.80 5.89
C SER A 99 1.53 8.48 4.47
N GLY A 100 1.13 9.26 3.46
CA GLY A 100 1.60 9.10 2.09
C GLY A 100 3.11 9.29 1.94
N ILE A 101 3.72 10.25 2.67
CA ILE A 101 5.18 10.45 2.67
C ILE A 101 5.89 9.23 3.29
N MET A 102 5.37 8.70 4.39
CA MET A 102 5.94 7.50 5.03
C MET A 102 5.90 6.28 4.12
N ILE A 103 4.79 6.05 3.42
CA ILE A 103 4.66 4.94 2.49
C ILE A 103 5.63 5.06 1.30
N ALA A 104 6.04 6.26 0.93
CA ALA A 104 7.09 6.48 -0.08
C ALA A 104 8.47 5.89 0.29
N VAL A 105 8.69 5.49 1.54
CA VAL A 105 9.92 4.81 2.00
C VAL A 105 9.93 3.32 1.62
N ILE A 106 8.79 2.73 1.29
CA ILE A 106 8.69 1.31 0.90
C ILE A 106 9.76 0.89 -0.12
N PRO A 107 10.04 1.63 -1.21
CA PRO A 107 11.10 1.26 -2.14
C PRO A 107 12.48 1.10 -1.50
N ILE A 108 12.80 1.96 -0.54
CA ILE A 108 14.09 1.93 0.16
C ILE A 108 14.22 0.65 0.99
N VAL A 109 13.18 0.34 1.79
CA VAL A 109 13.16 -0.88 2.60
C VAL A 109 13.07 -2.12 1.72
N THR A 110 12.36 -2.06 0.59
CA THR A 110 12.31 -3.14 -0.40
C THR A 110 13.69 -3.46 -0.97
N ILE A 111 14.51 -2.44 -1.26
CA ILE A 111 15.90 -2.63 -1.73
C ILE A 111 16.76 -3.28 -0.63
N ILE A 112 16.60 -2.88 0.63
CA ILE A 112 17.29 -3.51 1.76
C ILE A 112 16.90 -5.00 1.86
N PHE A 113 15.63 -5.32 1.72
CA PHE A 113 15.15 -6.70 1.74
C PHE A 113 15.64 -7.49 0.52
N ALA A 114 15.64 -6.89 -0.67
CA ALA A 114 16.19 -7.50 -1.87
C ALA A 114 17.68 -7.81 -1.71
N ALA A 115 18.45 -6.91 -1.11
CA ALA A 115 19.85 -7.14 -0.78
C ALA A 115 20.06 -8.30 0.20
N ALA A 116 19.22 -8.35 1.25
CA ALA A 116 19.32 -9.36 2.30
C ALA A 116 18.88 -10.76 1.85
N PHE A 117 17.74 -10.84 1.13
CA PHE A 117 17.09 -12.11 0.78
C PHE A 117 17.37 -12.58 -0.64
N LEU A 118 17.55 -11.65 -1.59
CA LEU A 118 17.85 -11.96 -3.00
C LEU A 118 19.34 -11.81 -3.33
N LYS A 119 20.20 -11.46 -2.35
CA LYS A 119 21.63 -11.23 -2.48
C LYS A 119 22.00 -10.14 -3.51
N GLU A 120 21.07 -9.23 -3.79
CA GLU A 120 21.36 -8.06 -4.60
C GLU A 120 22.35 -7.12 -3.88
N ARG A 121 23.21 -6.42 -4.63
CA ARG A 121 24.20 -5.48 -4.05
C ARG A 121 23.82 -4.03 -4.38
N PRO A 122 23.18 -3.30 -3.45
CA PRO A 122 22.84 -1.89 -3.66
C PRO A 122 24.11 -1.07 -3.92
N SER A 123 24.03 -0.11 -4.84
CA SER A 123 25.16 0.77 -5.14
C SER A 123 25.40 1.76 -4.02
N LYS A 124 26.62 2.31 -3.91
CA LYS A 124 26.95 3.38 -2.94
C LYS A 124 26.03 4.60 -3.12
N LYS A 125 25.62 4.91 -4.34
CA LYS A 125 24.68 6.00 -4.64
C LYS A 125 23.28 5.70 -4.10
N GLN A 126 22.80 4.46 -4.19
CA GLN A 126 21.53 4.08 -3.58
C GLN A 126 21.54 4.28 -2.07
N TRP A 127 22.59 3.87 -1.38
CA TRP A 127 22.74 4.12 0.06
C TRP A 127 22.71 5.61 0.42
N LEU A 128 23.44 6.45 -0.35
CA LEU A 128 23.46 7.90 -0.15
C LEU A 128 22.06 8.52 -0.31
N PHE A 129 21.36 8.19 -1.39
CA PHE A 129 20.01 8.70 -1.64
C PHE A 129 18.97 8.15 -0.66
N SER A 130 19.12 6.90 -0.20
CA SER A 130 18.30 6.33 0.86
C SER A 130 18.48 7.11 2.18
N ALA A 131 19.72 7.40 2.56
CA ALA A 131 20.00 8.21 3.74
C ALA A 131 19.40 9.62 3.63
N LEU A 132 19.47 10.25 2.45
CA LEU A 132 18.87 11.56 2.19
C LEU A 132 17.34 11.53 2.39
N SER A 133 16.65 10.49 1.89
CA SER A 133 15.20 10.32 2.11
C SER A 133 14.87 10.14 3.59
N ILE A 134 15.62 9.31 4.30
CA ILE A 134 15.40 9.06 5.73
C ILE A 134 15.58 10.36 6.53
N LEU A 135 16.61 11.15 6.24
CA LEU A 135 16.81 12.45 6.86
C LEU A 135 15.64 13.40 6.61
N GLY A 136 15.13 13.46 5.38
CA GLY A 136 13.95 14.25 5.06
C GLY A 136 12.72 13.83 5.88
N ILE A 137 12.47 12.54 6.05
CA ILE A 137 11.37 12.03 6.88
C ILE A 137 11.54 12.39 8.35
N ILE A 138 12.76 12.29 8.88
CA ILE A 138 13.05 12.71 10.26
C ILE A 138 12.72 14.20 10.44
N VAL A 139 13.12 15.05 9.50
CA VAL A 139 12.82 16.50 9.54
C VAL A 139 11.32 16.74 9.53
N ILE A 140 10.55 16.07 8.64
CA ILE A 140 9.09 16.19 8.59
C ILE A 140 8.49 15.76 9.94
N THR A 141 8.89 14.59 10.44
CA THR A 141 8.36 14.04 11.70
C THR A 141 8.59 15.01 12.86
N LEU A 142 9.77 15.60 12.98
CA LEU A 142 10.10 16.55 14.03
C LEU A 142 9.32 17.86 13.87
N ALA A 143 9.21 18.39 12.66
CA ALA A 143 8.50 19.64 12.39
C ALA A 143 6.98 19.51 12.68
N GLU A 144 6.36 18.42 12.25
CA GLU A 144 4.93 18.19 12.44
C GLU A 144 4.59 17.76 13.87
N ASN A 145 5.48 17.03 14.55
CA ASN A 145 5.29 16.67 15.96
C ASN A 145 5.26 17.91 16.87
N SER A 146 6.03 18.95 16.54
CA SER A 146 6.01 20.23 17.25
C SER A 146 4.64 20.95 17.14
N GLY A 147 3.88 20.70 16.06
CA GLY A 147 2.53 21.19 15.84
C GLY A 147 1.42 20.30 16.42
N GLY A 148 1.77 19.13 17.00
CA GLY A 148 0.81 18.19 17.59
C GLY A 148 0.01 17.37 16.59
N SER A 149 0.28 17.48 15.29
CA SER A 149 -0.44 16.77 14.23
C SER A 149 0.01 15.32 14.03
N ILE A 150 1.24 14.98 14.47
CA ILE A 150 1.81 13.63 14.33
C ILE A 150 2.27 13.12 15.68
N THR A 151 1.81 11.94 16.07
CA THR A 151 2.24 11.30 17.32
C THR A 151 3.36 10.29 17.03
N PHE A 152 4.24 10.04 18.02
CA PHE A 152 5.23 8.97 17.92
C PHE A 152 4.59 7.60 17.66
N LYS A 153 3.39 7.35 18.23
CA LYS A 153 2.60 6.14 17.97
C LYS A 153 2.21 6.02 16.50
N GLY A 154 1.75 7.12 15.88
CA GLY A 154 1.44 7.16 14.45
C GLY A 154 2.66 6.86 13.59
N PHE A 155 3.79 7.49 13.88
CA PHE A 155 5.06 7.22 13.20
C PHE A 155 5.48 5.74 13.30
N ALA A 156 5.48 5.16 14.51
CA ALA A 156 5.88 3.76 14.71
C ALA A 156 4.96 2.78 13.96
N LEU A 157 3.65 3.04 13.93
CA LEU A 157 2.69 2.24 13.17
C LEU A 157 2.91 2.33 11.67
N LEU A 158 3.23 3.52 11.14
CA LEU A 158 3.58 3.69 9.73
C LEU A 158 4.90 2.98 9.39
N CYS A 159 5.87 2.92 10.31
CA CYS A 159 7.07 2.10 10.12
C CYS A 159 6.71 0.60 9.96
N VAL A 160 5.77 0.08 10.76
CA VAL A 160 5.26 -1.29 10.58
C VAL A 160 4.66 -1.46 9.18
N ALA A 161 3.84 -0.52 8.72
CA ALA A 161 3.27 -0.57 7.38
C ALA A 161 4.38 -0.59 6.30
N VAL A 162 5.39 0.26 6.41
CA VAL A 162 6.53 0.30 5.46
C VAL A 162 7.25 -1.04 5.40
N VAL A 163 7.57 -1.64 6.55
CA VAL A 163 8.27 -2.93 6.62
C VAL A 163 7.42 -4.05 6.00
N THR A 164 6.14 -4.13 6.37
CA THR A 164 5.25 -5.19 5.90
C THR A 164 4.85 -5.02 4.44
N GLY A 165 4.63 -3.79 3.95
CA GLY A 165 4.41 -3.50 2.53
C GLY A 165 5.64 -3.79 1.66
N SER A 166 6.84 -3.56 2.19
CA SER A 166 8.08 -3.95 1.52
C SER A 166 8.21 -5.48 1.43
N ALA A 167 7.91 -6.19 2.50
CA ALA A 167 7.89 -7.66 2.51
C ALA A 167 6.85 -8.21 1.53
N TYR A 168 5.63 -7.64 1.52
CA TYR A 168 4.61 -7.98 0.54
C TYR A 168 5.11 -7.85 -0.90
N SER A 169 5.76 -6.75 -1.23
CA SER A 169 6.26 -6.48 -2.58
C SER A 169 7.24 -7.56 -3.05
N VAL A 170 8.21 -7.93 -2.20
CA VAL A 170 9.20 -8.98 -2.49
C VAL A 170 8.54 -10.36 -2.60
N ILE A 171 7.65 -10.72 -1.67
CA ILE A 171 6.93 -11.99 -1.68
C ILE A 171 6.02 -12.09 -2.91
N SER A 172 5.26 -11.04 -3.23
CA SER A 172 4.35 -11.02 -4.39
C SER A 172 5.11 -11.22 -5.70
N CYS A 173 6.28 -10.60 -5.86
CA CYS A 173 7.16 -10.83 -6.99
C CYS A 173 7.64 -12.30 -7.03
N GLY A 174 8.13 -12.84 -5.93
CA GLY A 174 8.66 -14.21 -5.82
C GLY A 174 7.62 -15.30 -6.11
N VAL A 175 6.33 -15.05 -5.85
CA VAL A 175 5.25 -16.04 -6.10
C VAL A 175 4.55 -15.86 -7.45
N SER A 176 4.91 -14.85 -8.24
CA SER A 176 4.24 -14.50 -9.51
C SER A 176 4.29 -15.61 -10.57
N GLY A 177 5.32 -16.45 -10.54
CA GLY A 177 5.43 -17.63 -11.41
C GLY A 177 4.54 -18.82 -10.99
N ARG A 178 4.04 -18.85 -9.75
CA ARG A 178 3.22 -19.93 -9.19
C ARG A 178 1.74 -19.61 -9.16
N PHE A 179 1.40 -18.36 -8.90
CA PHE A 179 0.04 -17.88 -8.71
C PHE A 179 -0.28 -16.75 -9.69
N SER A 180 -1.44 -16.83 -10.33
CA SER A 180 -1.91 -15.78 -11.22
C SER A 180 -2.16 -14.46 -10.47
N VAL A 181 -2.25 -13.35 -11.22
CA VAL A 181 -2.64 -12.03 -10.70
C VAL A 181 -3.96 -12.14 -9.92
N PHE A 182 -4.95 -12.84 -10.50
CA PHE A 182 -6.26 -12.99 -9.89
C PHE A 182 -6.19 -13.82 -8.59
N GLU A 183 -5.47 -14.95 -8.58
CA GLU A 183 -5.32 -15.80 -7.39
C GLU A 183 -4.69 -15.02 -6.22
N ARG A 184 -3.64 -14.25 -6.46
CA ARG A 184 -2.99 -13.42 -5.44
C ARG A 184 -3.93 -12.35 -4.89
N THR A 185 -4.56 -11.58 -5.78
CA THR A 185 -5.49 -10.51 -5.39
C THR A 185 -6.70 -11.08 -4.64
N TYR A 186 -7.32 -12.14 -5.16
CA TYR A 186 -8.50 -12.76 -4.55
C TYR A 186 -8.21 -13.31 -3.16
N PHE A 187 -7.07 -14.01 -2.99
CA PHE A 187 -6.69 -14.57 -1.70
C PHE A 187 -6.42 -13.48 -0.65
N MET A 188 -5.80 -12.37 -1.06
CA MET A 188 -5.63 -11.20 -0.20
C MET A 188 -6.96 -10.62 0.27
N GLN A 189 -7.96 -10.53 -0.62
CA GLN A 189 -9.29 -10.04 -0.20
C GLN A 189 -9.95 -11.00 0.80
N ILE A 190 -9.82 -12.33 0.62
CA ILE A 190 -10.30 -13.31 1.62
C ILE A 190 -9.63 -13.08 2.97
N MET A 191 -8.29 -12.99 2.99
CA MET A 191 -7.53 -12.79 4.22
C MET A 191 -7.95 -11.48 4.92
N GLY A 192 -8.04 -10.38 4.17
CA GLY A 192 -8.46 -9.09 4.69
C GLY A 192 -9.91 -9.10 5.21
N ALA A 193 -10.84 -9.69 4.45
CA ALA A 193 -12.24 -9.79 4.85
C ALA A 193 -12.40 -10.58 6.15
N VAL A 194 -11.80 -11.76 6.25
CA VAL A 194 -11.87 -12.58 7.48
C VAL A 194 -11.21 -11.86 8.65
N PHE A 195 -10.00 -11.36 8.46
CA PHE A 195 -9.20 -10.76 9.52
C PHE A 195 -9.87 -9.48 10.08
N PHE A 196 -10.19 -8.52 9.21
CA PHE A 196 -10.75 -7.24 9.66
C PHE A 196 -12.21 -7.34 10.12
N THR A 197 -13.01 -8.27 9.55
CA THR A 197 -14.36 -8.50 10.07
C THR A 197 -14.31 -9.09 11.48
N THR A 198 -13.38 -10.03 11.73
CA THR A 198 -13.18 -10.58 13.08
C THR A 198 -12.79 -9.48 14.06
N LEU A 199 -11.83 -8.61 13.71
CA LEU A 199 -11.40 -7.51 14.57
C LEU A 199 -12.51 -6.48 14.78
N ALA A 200 -13.27 -6.13 13.73
CA ALA A 200 -14.41 -5.21 13.83
C ALA A 200 -15.52 -5.77 14.76
N LEU A 201 -15.81 -7.06 14.67
CA LEU A 201 -16.76 -7.70 15.58
C LEU A 201 -16.26 -7.72 17.04
N ILE A 202 -15.00 -8.06 17.26
CA ILE A 202 -14.39 -8.04 18.60
C ILE A 202 -14.47 -6.63 19.20
N GLU A 203 -14.10 -5.60 18.44
CA GLU A 203 -14.14 -4.20 18.87
C GLU A 203 -15.57 -3.74 19.24
N ASN A 204 -16.59 -4.28 18.56
CA ASN A 204 -17.99 -3.94 18.76
C ASN A 204 -18.76 -4.96 19.63
N GLY A 205 -18.06 -5.73 20.48
CA GLY A 205 -18.67 -6.70 21.41
C GLY A 205 -19.49 -7.80 20.71
N GLY A 206 -19.15 -8.17 19.47
CA GLY A 206 -19.85 -9.17 18.68
C GLY A 206 -21.10 -8.65 17.95
N SER A 207 -21.43 -7.36 18.08
CA SER A 207 -22.63 -6.79 17.48
C SER A 207 -22.46 -6.57 15.97
N VAL A 208 -23.07 -7.43 15.16
CA VAL A 208 -23.17 -7.26 13.71
C VAL A 208 -23.92 -5.97 13.34
N ALA A 209 -24.96 -5.63 14.09
CA ALA A 209 -25.74 -4.41 13.86
C ALA A 209 -24.87 -3.15 14.01
N ALA A 210 -23.99 -3.09 15.02
CA ALA A 210 -23.07 -1.98 15.22
C ALA A 210 -22.06 -1.86 14.06
N VAL A 211 -21.53 -2.99 13.56
CA VAL A 211 -20.64 -3.00 12.41
C VAL A 211 -21.35 -2.53 11.15
N LEU A 212 -22.63 -2.87 10.95
CA LEU A 212 -23.41 -2.51 9.76
C LEU A 212 -24.07 -1.11 9.82
N ALA A 213 -24.17 -0.49 10.99
CA ALA A 213 -24.81 0.81 11.17
C ALA A 213 -24.26 1.92 10.23
N PRO A 214 -22.94 2.00 9.95
CA PRO A 214 -22.40 3.03 9.05
C PRO A 214 -22.84 2.95 7.60
N ALA A 215 -23.45 1.84 7.17
CA ALA A 215 -23.94 1.64 5.80
C ALA A 215 -25.04 2.64 5.39
N THR A 216 -25.64 3.36 6.33
CA THR A 216 -26.62 4.43 6.04
C THR A 216 -25.98 5.77 5.70
N ASN A 217 -24.67 5.96 5.96
CA ASN A 217 -23.96 7.19 5.68
C ASN A 217 -23.42 7.18 4.24
N LEU A 218 -23.97 8.03 3.37
CA LEU A 218 -23.58 8.09 1.96
C LEU A 218 -22.10 8.47 1.79
N ARG A 219 -21.58 9.41 2.59
CA ARG A 219 -20.17 9.85 2.50
C ARG A 219 -19.22 8.69 2.84
N PHE A 220 -19.56 7.93 3.88
CA PHE A 220 -18.85 6.70 4.24
C PHE A 220 -18.92 5.65 3.11
N LEU A 221 -20.12 5.40 2.56
CA LEU A 221 -20.30 4.43 1.48
C LEU A 221 -19.49 4.79 0.23
N LEU A 222 -19.47 6.05 -0.18
CA LEU A 222 -18.68 6.48 -1.34
C LEU A 222 -17.17 6.28 -1.09
N ALA A 223 -16.70 6.63 0.11
CA ALA A 223 -15.30 6.42 0.48
C ALA A 223 -14.93 4.92 0.46
N VAL A 224 -15.74 4.07 1.08
CA VAL A 224 -15.45 2.62 1.15
C VAL A 224 -15.62 1.93 -0.19
N LEU A 225 -16.55 2.35 -1.05
CA LEU A 225 -16.67 1.83 -2.42
C LEU A 225 -15.43 2.15 -3.24
N PHE A 226 -14.90 3.38 -3.13
CA PHE A 226 -13.64 3.74 -3.77
C PHE A 226 -12.48 2.89 -3.22
N LEU A 227 -12.38 2.71 -1.90
CA LEU A 227 -11.36 1.86 -1.28
C LEU A 227 -11.46 0.41 -1.75
N ALA A 228 -12.67 -0.14 -1.84
CA ALA A 228 -12.90 -1.52 -2.23
C ALA A 228 -12.67 -1.76 -3.73
N LEU A 229 -13.32 -0.99 -4.59
CA LEU A 229 -13.31 -1.23 -6.04
C LEU A 229 -12.10 -0.57 -6.71
N GLY A 230 -11.77 0.67 -6.35
CA GLY A 230 -10.63 1.41 -6.88
C GLY A 230 -9.31 0.90 -6.31
N ALA A 231 -9.08 1.11 -5.02
CA ALA A 231 -7.78 0.82 -4.42
C ALA A 231 -7.54 -0.68 -4.22
N SER A 232 -8.56 -1.48 -3.83
CA SER A 232 -8.37 -2.92 -3.57
C SER A 232 -8.52 -3.76 -4.84
N VAL A 233 -9.65 -3.73 -5.54
CA VAL A 233 -9.84 -4.60 -6.72
C VAL A 233 -8.96 -4.14 -7.88
N ALA A 234 -9.12 -2.91 -8.35
CA ALA A 234 -8.38 -2.39 -9.48
C ALA A 234 -6.90 -2.18 -9.13
N GLY A 235 -6.57 -1.49 -8.03
CA GLY A 235 -5.21 -1.19 -7.61
C GLY A 235 -4.36 -2.45 -7.45
N TYR A 236 -4.76 -3.42 -6.63
CA TYR A 236 -3.98 -4.66 -6.46
C TYR A 236 -3.93 -5.53 -7.72
N SER A 237 -5.01 -5.59 -8.51
CA SER A 237 -4.97 -6.32 -9.78
C SER A 237 -3.96 -5.70 -10.75
N MET A 238 -3.93 -4.38 -10.86
CA MET A 238 -2.99 -3.65 -11.71
C MET A 238 -1.56 -3.76 -11.18
N PHE A 239 -1.34 -3.65 -9.86
CA PHE A 239 -0.02 -3.84 -9.26
C PHE A 239 0.51 -5.26 -9.51
N ASN A 240 -0.30 -6.27 -9.18
CA ASN A 240 0.09 -7.66 -9.40
C ASN A 240 0.33 -7.98 -10.88
N TYR A 241 -0.41 -7.32 -11.79
CA TYR A 241 -0.14 -7.41 -13.23
C TYR A 241 1.20 -6.75 -13.57
N ALA A 242 1.45 -5.55 -13.07
CA ALA A 242 2.69 -4.81 -13.35
C ALA A 242 3.93 -5.59 -12.93
N VAL A 243 3.98 -6.10 -11.69
CA VAL A 243 5.11 -6.88 -11.16
C VAL A 243 5.26 -8.27 -11.81
N SER A 244 4.25 -8.75 -12.54
CA SER A 244 4.32 -9.99 -13.30
C SER A 244 4.86 -9.79 -14.73
N HIS A 245 4.86 -8.55 -15.26
CA HIS A 245 5.18 -8.27 -16.66
C HIS A 245 6.27 -7.22 -16.86
N ALA A 246 6.75 -6.61 -15.77
CA ALA A 246 7.87 -5.69 -15.79
C ALA A 246 8.80 -5.95 -14.60
N PRO A 247 10.10 -5.64 -14.70
CA PRO A 247 11.04 -5.71 -13.58
C PRO A 247 10.53 -4.89 -12.39
N MET A 248 10.66 -5.42 -11.17
CA MET A 248 10.19 -4.78 -9.95
C MET A 248 10.75 -3.36 -9.80
N ALA A 249 12.04 -3.16 -10.11
CA ALA A 249 12.68 -1.85 -10.08
C ALA A 249 11.98 -0.79 -10.94
N ASN A 250 11.39 -1.20 -12.08
CA ASN A 250 10.68 -0.28 -12.98
C ASN A 250 9.26 0.02 -12.54
N VAL A 251 8.63 -0.91 -11.79
CA VAL A 251 7.29 -0.74 -11.23
C VAL A 251 7.31 0.13 -9.98
N ILE A 252 8.28 -0.11 -9.09
CA ILE A 252 8.39 0.57 -7.80
C ILE A 252 8.72 2.06 -7.92
N VAL A 253 9.29 2.49 -9.06
CA VAL A 253 9.58 3.90 -9.39
C VAL A 253 8.35 4.79 -9.21
N PHE A 254 7.16 4.26 -9.53
CA PHE A 254 5.93 5.04 -9.52
C PHE A 254 5.29 5.20 -8.13
N VAL A 255 5.80 4.55 -7.08
CA VAL A 255 5.30 4.72 -5.69
C VAL A 255 5.31 6.18 -5.25
N ASN A 256 6.27 6.98 -5.74
CA ASN A 256 6.32 8.42 -5.48
C ASN A 256 5.10 9.18 -5.98
N LEU A 257 4.44 8.69 -7.03
CA LEU A 257 3.22 9.30 -7.53
C LEU A 257 2.08 9.19 -6.49
N ALA A 258 2.01 8.08 -5.76
CA ALA A 258 1.04 7.95 -4.68
C ALA A 258 1.25 9.00 -3.59
N THR A 259 2.52 9.30 -3.24
CA THR A 259 2.84 10.36 -2.27
C THR A 259 2.39 11.73 -2.77
N VAL A 260 2.70 12.08 -4.02
CA VAL A 260 2.29 13.36 -4.60
C VAL A 260 0.77 13.49 -4.61
N VAL A 261 0.06 12.44 -5.02
CA VAL A 261 -1.41 12.40 -5.06
C VAL A 261 -1.99 12.50 -3.64
N SER A 262 -1.45 11.78 -2.67
CA SER A 262 -1.90 11.81 -1.27
C SER A 262 -1.72 13.19 -0.64
N VAL A 263 -0.54 13.79 -0.80
CA VAL A 263 -0.25 15.14 -0.27
C VAL A 263 -1.15 16.18 -0.93
N ALA A 264 -1.29 16.14 -2.26
CA ALA A 264 -2.16 17.06 -2.96
C ALA A 264 -3.62 16.91 -2.51
N ALA A 265 -4.11 15.68 -2.38
CA ALA A 265 -5.47 15.40 -1.91
C ALA A 265 -5.68 15.85 -0.46
N GLY A 266 -4.72 15.62 0.44
CA GLY A 266 -4.76 16.06 1.84
C GLY A 266 -4.86 17.59 1.96
N ILE A 267 -4.01 18.31 1.23
CA ILE A 267 -4.02 19.78 1.24
C ILE A 267 -5.28 20.36 0.60
N ILE A 268 -5.68 19.88 -0.59
CA ILE A 268 -6.76 20.48 -1.39
C ILE A 268 -8.14 20.11 -0.83
N VAL A 269 -8.34 18.86 -0.42
CA VAL A 269 -9.66 18.34 -0.05
C VAL A 269 -9.89 18.32 1.46
N LEU A 270 -8.88 17.91 2.24
CA LEU A 270 -8.96 17.84 3.70
C LEU A 270 -8.48 19.14 4.37
N HIS A 271 -7.94 20.11 3.59
CA HIS A 271 -7.37 21.35 4.11
C HIS A 271 -6.28 21.11 5.17
N GLU A 272 -5.52 19.99 5.02
CA GLU A 272 -4.39 19.67 5.90
C GLU A 272 -3.32 20.77 5.77
N ARG A 273 -2.82 21.24 6.91
CA ARG A 273 -1.74 22.24 6.93
C ARG A 273 -0.44 21.56 7.25
N LEU A 274 0.52 21.65 6.34
CA LEU A 274 1.89 21.21 6.55
C LEU A 274 2.78 22.42 6.88
N ALA A 275 3.72 22.23 7.80
CA ALA A 275 4.72 23.25 8.07
C ALA A 275 5.55 23.53 6.80
N PRO A 276 5.96 24.78 6.53
CA PRO A 276 6.79 25.10 5.36
C PRO A 276 8.08 24.26 5.28
N VAL A 277 8.70 23.97 6.42
CA VAL A 277 9.85 23.06 6.53
C VAL A 277 9.50 21.65 6.05
N SER A 278 8.30 21.16 6.35
CA SER A 278 7.84 19.84 5.90
C SER A 278 7.70 19.76 4.38
N LEU A 279 7.23 20.84 3.73
CA LEU A 279 7.15 20.90 2.26
C LEU A 279 8.54 20.84 1.61
N VAL A 280 9.52 21.57 2.15
CA VAL A 280 10.90 21.50 1.67
C VAL A 280 11.49 20.10 1.89
N ALA A 281 11.32 19.55 3.08
CA ALA A 281 11.81 18.21 3.40
C ALA A 281 11.14 17.11 2.56
N MET A 282 9.86 17.27 2.18
CA MET A 282 9.18 16.38 1.24
C MET A 282 9.87 16.36 -0.14
N VAL A 283 10.28 17.52 -0.65
CA VAL A 283 11.07 17.59 -1.90
C VAL A 283 12.38 16.82 -1.75
N VAL A 284 13.07 16.96 -0.61
CA VAL A 284 14.29 16.21 -0.30
C VAL A 284 14.03 14.69 -0.29
N VAL A 285 12.92 14.24 0.32
CA VAL A 285 12.50 12.84 0.30
C VAL A 285 12.31 12.36 -1.13
N LEU A 286 11.56 13.10 -1.96
CA LEU A 286 11.29 12.73 -3.34
C LEU A 286 12.58 12.68 -4.19
N ILE A 287 13.51 13.61 -3.99
CA ILE A 287 14.83 13.59 -4.65
C ILE A 287 15.61 12.35 -4.22
N GLY A 288 15.61 12.01 -2.95
CA GLY A 288 16.26 10.81 -2.43
C GLY A 288 15.68 9.54 -3.05
N ILE A 289 14.37 9.40 -3.08
CA ILE A 289 13.71 8.24 -3.68
C ILE A 289 14.00 8.17 -5.20
N TRP A 290 13.92 9.28 -5.92
CA TRP A 290 14.30 9.34 -7.33
C TRP A 290 15.76 8.91 -7.55
N GLY A 291 16.68 9.37 -6.70
CA GLY A 291 18.09 9.00 -6.79
C GLY A 291 18.33 7.50 -6.55
N VAL A 292 17.64 6.89 -5.59
CA VAL A 292 17.68 5.44 -5.36
C VAL A 292 17.28 4.66 -6.61
N GLN A 293 16.23 5.10 -7.29
CA GLN A 293 15.70 4.44 -8.49
C GLN A 293 16.58 4.66 -9.73
N LYS A 294 17.20 5.83 -9.85
CA LYS A 294 18.08 6.16 -10.99
C LYS A 294 19.37 5.33 -11.01
N TYR A 295 19.81 4.84 -9.87
CA TYR A 295 21.06 4.09 -9.75
C TYR A 295 20.80 2.65 -9.25
N PRO A 296 20.17 1.78 -10.08
CA PRO A 296 19.85 0.40 -9.68
C PRO A 296 21.11 -0.37 -9.27
N PRO A 297 20.96 -1.50 -8.56
CA PRO A 297 22.06 -2.40 -8.26
C PRO A 297 22.79 -2.76 -9.56
N LYS A 298 24.09 -2.95 -9.49
CA LYS A 298 24.81 -3.56 -10.62
C LYS A 298 24.27 -4.98 -10.75
N GLU A 299 23.71 -5.33 -11.91
CA GLU A 299 23.47 -6.73 -12.26
C GLU A 299 24.79 -7.47 -12.06
N ASN A 300 24.78 -8.56 -11.28
CA ASN A 300 25.86 -9.49 -11.30
C ASN A 300 25.86 -10.16 -12.69
N LEU A 301 26.57 -9.54 -13.62
CA LEU A 301 27.04 -10.20 -14.85
C LEU A 301 28.16 -11.15 -14.42
N GLU A 302 27.84 -12.21 -13.70
CA GLU A 302 28.78 -13.28 -13.45
C GLU A 302 28.00 -14.60 -13.45
N ASP A 303 28.33 -15.35 -14.50
CA ASP A 303 28.28 -16.80 -14.75
C ASP A 303 26.93 -17.43 -15.04
#